data_4b9e6409615e4b8002bcb822f71b4b51
#
_entry.id   4b9e6409615e4b8002bcb822f71b4b51
#
_cell.length_a   1.000
_cell.length_b   1.000
_cell.length_c   1.000
_cell.angle_alpha   90.00
_cell.angle_beta   90.00
_cell.angle_gamma   90.00
#
_symmetry.space_group_name_H-M   'P 1'
#
loop_
_entity.id
_entity.type
_entity.pdbx_description
1 polymer ?
#
loop_
_entity_poly.entity_id
_entity_poly.type
_entity_poly.pdbx_seq_one_letter_code
_entity_poly.pdbx_strand_id
1 'polypeptide(L)'
;YAGKLDTLKIRPGYYRAQLEGQTQFLGNSNQIIIEYGEQTDVYEINPENIDSGIYTMILPNLDERSYEFNITTQDDLGNLSVSQIVAGSAVGDIFVSDQDPREIDNFTFEDDGTYANFFGNAQSENVIFTIIDYENESDGISKDTLFYSDSRVKIEQYKPLGNLQTTSVIQSGLDGIDSIALTSLNYTMPDLPYSILDKNYIRLVNMPSDNPGTFNNANPNEYLFDGNADWNGNDMFAYNSGPNSIPSHFTIDLGVNTVLRRVDIDMMNPDVDSSSNPTGIQVWGRENLDFAQTASSDEDLFINAGWELLHEEQI
;
A
#
# COMPACT_ATOMS: atom_id res chain seq x y z
N TYR A 1 43.15 -36.13 -23.17
CA TYR A 1 41.97 -35.32 -22.96
C TYR A 1 42.31 -34.17 -22.03
N ALA A 2 41.79 -33.00 -22.32
CA ALA A 2 41.82 -31.88 -21.39
C ALA A 2 41.00 -32.21 -20.11
N GLY A 3 41.20 -31.44 -19.05
CA GLY A 3 40.34 -31.50 -17.87
C GLY A 3 38.93 -31.01 -18.20
N LYS A 4 37.98 -31.21 -17.30
CA LYS A 4 36.57 -30.80 -17.48
C LYS A 4 36.01 -30.13 -16.23
N LEU A 5 35.01 -29.30 -16.42
CA LEU A 5 34.11 -28.94 -15.33
C LEU A 5 33.27 -30.15 -14.95
N ASP A 6 32.89 -30.26 -13.67
CA ASP A 6 32.04 -31.35 -13.19
C ASP A 6 30.77 -30.80 -12.54
N THR A 7 29.76 -31.64 -12.42
CA THR A 7 28.48 -31.26 -11.79
C THR A 7 27.90 -29.97 -12.40
N LEU A 8 27.76 -29.98 -13.73
CA LEU A 8 27.25 -28.81 -14.45
C LEU A 8 25.78 -28.50 -14.11
N LYS A 9 25.49 -27.23 -13.94
CA LYS A 9 24.15 -26.70 -13.73
C LYS A 9 23.95 -25.44 -14.56
N ILE A 10 22.76 -25.29 -15.14
CA ILE A 10 22.33 -24.05 -15.78
C ILE A 10 21.22 -23.42 -14.93
N ARG A 11 21.40 -22.17 -14.55
CA ARG A 11 20.41 -21.39 -13.81
C ARG A 11 19.77 -20.36 -14.74
N PRO A 12 18.43 -20.32 -14.82
CA PRO A 12 17.76 -19.41 -15.74
C PRO A 12 17.87 -17.95 -15.31
N GLY A 13 17.94 -17.05 -16.28
CA GLY A 13 17.88 -15.61 -16.13
C GLY A 13 17.05 -14.99 -17.24
N TYR A 14 16.84 -13.67 -17.17
CA TYR A 14 16.06 -12.91 -18.13
C TYR A 14 16.88 -12.65 -19.39
N TYR A 15 16.54 -13.35 -20.50
CA TYR A 15 17.30 -13.41 -21.75
C TYR A 15 18.76 -13.82 -21.57
N ARG A 16 19.05 -14.61 -20.54
CA ARG A 16 20.38 -15.12 -20.22
C ARG A 16 20.28 -16.35 -19.33
N ALA A 17 21.41 -17.03 -19.15
CA ALA A 17 21.52 -18.11 -18.17
C ALA A 17 22.90 -18.05 -17.49
N GLN A 18 23.02 -18.67 -16.33
CA GLN A 18 24.30 -18.86 -15.64
C GLN A 18 24.69 -20.32 -15.71
N LEU A 19 25.89 -20.58 -16.27
CA LEU A 19 26.53 -21.87 -16.13
C LEU A 19 27.32 -21.92 -14.82
N GLU A 20 27.13 -22.99 -14.07
CA GLU A 20 27.92 -23.37 -12.90
C GLU A 20 28.57 -24.73 -13.10
N GLY A 21 29.81 -24.90 -12.64
CA GLY A 21 30.51 -26.18 -12.68
C GLY A 21 31.64 -26.29 -11.67
N GLN A 22 31.84 -27.47 -11.11
CA GLN A 22 32.95 -27.73 -10.20
C GLN A 22 34.29 -27.87 -10.96
N THR A 23 35.37 -27.28 -10.40
CA THR A 23 36.68 -27.18 -11.04
C THR A 23 37.64 -28.29 -10.66
N GLN A 24 37.23 -29.23 -9.79
CA GLN A 24 38.15 -30.26 -9.27
C GLN A 24 38.85 -31.11 -10.36
N PHE A 25 38.24 -31.25 -11.52
CA PHE A 25 38.79 -32.00 -12.66
C PHE A 25 39.15 -31.11 -13.85
N LEU A 26 39.20 -29.80 -13.67
CA LEU A 26 39.46 -28.85 -14.75
C LEU A 26 40.90 -28.94 -15.30
N GLY A 27 41.85 -29.32 -14.44
CA GLY A 27 43.25 -29.46 -14.84
C GLY A 27 43.84 -28.17 -15.40
N ASN A 28 44.47 -28.28 -16.61
CA ASN A 28 45.04 -27.13 -17.31
C ASN A 28 44.14 -26.58 -18.42
N SER A 29 42.85 -26.89 -18.39
CA SER A 29 41.91 -26.33 -19.37
C SER A 29 41.74 -24.84 -19.12
N ASN A 30 41.80 -24.04 -20.17
CA ASN A 30 41.72 -22.59 -20.15
C ASN A 30 40.61 -22.01 -21.03
N GLN A 31 39.95 -22.84 -21.82
CA GLN A 31 38.78 -22.45 -22.63
C GLN A 31 37.63 -23.40 -22.38
N ILE A 32 36.43 -22.84 -22.57
CA ILE A 32 35.16 -23.55 -22.53
C ILE A 32 34.43 -23.33 -23.84
N ILE A 33 34.04 -24.41 -24.49
CA ILE A 33 33.28 -24.41 -25.75
C ILE A 33 31.87 -24.86 -25.43
N ILE A 34 30.90 -24.05 -25.81
CA ILE A 34 29.47 -24.27 -25.52
C ILE A 34 28.74 -24.30 -26.87
N GLU A 35 28.12 -25.44 -27.16
CA GLU A 35 27.29 -25.62 -28.35
C GLU A 35 25.83 -25.74 -27.95
N TYR A 36 24.95 -24.99 -28.62
CA TYR A 36 23.50 -25.02 -28.38
C TYR A 36 22.74 -24.64 -29.67
N GLY A 37 21.87 -25.54 -30.11
CA GLY A 37 21.26 -25.40 -31.43
C GLY A 37 22.28 -25.39 -32.53
N GLU A 38 22.31 -24.31 -33.34
CA GLU A 38 23.29 -24.13 -34.43
C GLU A 38 24.46 -23.20 -34.02
N GLN A 39 24.50 -22.77 -32.76
CA GLN A 39 25.48 -21.81 -32.23
C GLN A 39 26.60 -22.52 -31.50
N THR A 40 27.79 -21.94 -31.59
CA THR A 40 29.00 -22.39 -30.86
C THR A 40 29.70 -21.14 -30.33
N ASP A 41 29.80 -21.04 -29.03
CA ASP A 41 30.49 -19.97 -28.33
C ASP A 41 31.73 -20.52 -27.63
N VAL A 42 32.80 -19.73 -27.64
CA VAL A 42 34.08 -20.07 -27.01
C VAL A 42 34.42 -18.97 -26.00
N TYR A 43 34.65 -19.36 -24.78
CA TYR A 43 34.98 -18.44 -23.68
C TYR A 43 36.31 -18.86 -23.03
N GLU A 44 37.08 -17.86 -22.56
CA GLU A 44 38.25 -18.14 -21.73
C GLU A 44 37.79 -18.41 -20.30
N ILE A 45 38.39 -19.39 -19.65
CA ILE A 45 38.14 -19.68 -18.22
C ILE A 45 38.93 -18.67 -17.39
N ASN A 46 38.22 -17.64 -16.92
CA ASN A 46 38.82 -16.64 -16.06
C ASN A 46 38.84 -17.16 -14.60
N PRO A 47 40.03 -17.21 -13.96
CA PRO A 47 40.15 -17.58 -12.54
C PRO A 47 39.32 -16.72 -11.57
N GLU A 48 39.01 -15.47 -11.92
CA GLU A 48 38.15 -14.58 -11.12
C GLU A 48 36.70 -15.09 -11.03
N ASN A 49 36.30 -15.94 -11.97
CA ASN A 49 34.98 -16.57 -11.97
C ASN A 49 34.91 -17.86 -11.15
N ILE A 50 36.00 -18.20 -10.44
CA ILE A 50 36.07 -19.38 -9.58
C ILE A 50 36.01 -18.95 -8.12
N ASP A 51 34.91 -19.31 -7.46
CA ASP A 51 34.77 -19.14 -6.01
C ASP A 51 34.55 -20.50 -5.36
N SER A 52 35.34 -20.79 -4.32
CA SER A 52 35.25 -22.03 -3.52
C SER A 52 35.22 -23.32 -4.37
N GLY A 53 35.94 -23.31 -5.50
CA GLY A 53 36.03 -24.46 -6.42
C GLY A 53 34.84 -24.57 -7.39
N ILE A 54 33.98 -23.58 -7.46
CA ILE A 54 32.88 -23.49 -8.41
C ILE A 54 33.19 -22.39 -9.42
N TYR A 55 33.18 -22.75 -10.69
CA TYR A 55 33.24 -21.81 -11.80
C TYR A 55 31.85 -21.35 -12.17
N THR A 56 31.66 -20.04 -12.35
CA THR A 56 30.40 -19.46 -12.80
C THR A 56 30.62 -18.53 -13.99
N MET A 57 29.70 -18.55 -14.95
CA MET A 57 29.71 -17.61 -16.06
C MET A 57 28.28 -17.34 -16.57
N ILE A 58 28.09 -16.16 -17.15
CA ILE A 58 26.84 -15.78 -17.79
C ILE A 58 26.90 -16.11 -19.29
N LEU A 59 25.84 -16.76 -19.77
CA LEU A 59 25.52 -16.94 -21.18
C LEU A 59 24.51 -15.86 -21.58
N PRO A 60 24.94 -14.80 -22.24
CA PRO A 60 24.08 -13.66 -22.55
C PRO A 60 23.27 -13.88 -23.84
N ASN A 61 22.26 -13.04 -24.07
CA ASN A 61 21.52 -12.94 -25.34
C ASN A 61 20.86 -14.26 -25.79
N LEU A 62 20.36 -15.02 -24.84
CA LEU A 62 19.57 -16.22 -25.12
C LEU A 62 18.11 -15.84 -25.39
N ASP A 63 17.52 -16.49 -26.40
CA ASP A 63 16.07 -16.42 -26.59
C ASP A 63 15.32 -17.11 -25.44
N GLU A 64 14.10 -16.68 -25.20
CA GLU A 64 13.23 -17.33 -24.23
C GLU A 64 12.81 -18.71 -24.68
N ARG A 65 13.50 -19.73 -24.22
CA ARG A 65 13.22 -21.15 -24.47
C ARG A 65 14.06 -22.08 -23.61
N SER A 66 13.80 -23.39 -23.72
CA SER A 66 14.67 -24.43 -23.20
C SER A 66 15.81 -24.71 -24.17
N TYR A 67 16.97 -25.06 -23.63
CA TYR A 67 18.20 -25.40 -24.32
C TYR A 67 18.76 -26.70 -23.81
N GLU A 68 19.45 -27.37 -24.72
CA GLU A 68 20.44 -28.42 -24.43
C GLU A 68 21.81 -27.87 -24.78
N PHE A 69 22.65 -27.69 -23.76
CA PHE A 69 24.01 -27.18 -23.90
C PHE A 69 24.98 -28.33 -23.91
N ASN A 70 25.78 -28.40 -24.97
CA ASN A 70 26.89 -29.36 -25.10
C ASN A 70 28.19 -28.63 -24.71
N ILE A 71 28.81 -29.01 -23.61
CA ILE A 71 29.90 -28.27 -22.97
C ILE A 71 31.17 -29.11 -23.04
N THR A 72 32.21 -28.52 -23.63
CA THR A 72 33.54 -29.09 -23.77
C THR A 72 34.56 -28.07 -23.28
N THR A 73 35.63 -28.49 -22.63
CA THR A 73 36.76 -27.63 -22.28
C THR A 73 37.95 -27.95 -23.13
N GLN A 74 38.86 -26.99 -23.34
CA GLN A 74 40.05 -27.11 -24.12
C GLN A 74 41.28 -26.63 -23.34
N ASP A 75 42.43 -27.29 -23.54
CA ASP A 75 43.71 -26.86 -22.98
C ASP A 75 44.54 -26.07 -24.01
N ASP A 76 45.70 -25.52 -23.59
CA ASP A 76 46.61 -24.74 -24.42
C ASP A 76 47.19 -25.53 -25.62
N LEU A 77 47.12 -26.85 -25.59
CA LEU A 77 47.60 -27.72 -26.68
C LEU A 77 46.50 -28.07 -27.69
N GLY A 78 45.28 -27.56 -27.46
CA GLY A 78 44.12 -27.84 -28.31
C GLY A 78 43.45 -29.19 -28.02
N ASN A 79 43.79 -29.87 -26.91
CA ASN A 79 43.10 -31.10 -26.54
C ASN A 79 41.72 -30.74 -25.95
N LEU A 80 40.72 -31.54 -26.29
CA LEU A 80 39.35 -31.39 -25.81
C LEU A 80 39.05 -32.35 -24.65
N SER A 81 38.22 -31.93 -23.73
CA SER A 81 37.61 -32.80 -22.71
C SER A 81 36.56 -33.73 -23.31
N VAL A 82 36.06 -34.64 -22.52
CA VAL A 82 34.81 -35.32 -22.84
C VAL A 82 33.68 -34.29 -22.79
N SER A 83 32.84 -34.32 -23.82
CA SER A 83 31.65 -33.48 -23.91
C SER A 83 30.61 -33.85 -22.81
N GLN A 84 29.97 -32.87 -22.27
CA GLN A 84 28.92 -33.01 -21.25
C GLN A 84 27.68 -32.24 -21.71
N ILE A 85 26.52 -32.90 -21.62
CA ILE A 85 25.24 -32.30 -21.99
C ILE A 85 24.52 -31.90 -20.70
N VAL A 86 24.06 -30.65 -20.67
CA VAL A 86 23.25 -30.12 -19.59
C VAL A 86 22.03 -29.35 -20.14
N ALA A 87 20.87 -29.65 -19.60
CA ALA A 87 19.66 -28.91 -19.94
C ALA A 87 19.55 -27.61 -19.11
N GLY A 88 18.99 -26.58 -19.73
CA GLY A 88 18.73 -25.30 -19.07
C GLY A 88 17.70 -24.51 -19.85
N SER A 89 17.43 -23.31 -19.38
CA SER A 89 16.50 -22.38 -20.04
C SER A 89 16.92 -20.94 -19.81
N ALA A 90 16.42 -20.06 -20.66
CA ALA A 90 16.33 -18.63 -20.41
C ALA A 90 14.85 -18.25 -20.41
N VAL A 91 14.48 -17.32 -19.53
CA VAL A 91 13.14 -16.72 -19.47
C VAL A 91 13.15 -15.36 -20.15
N GLY A 92 11.97 -14.84 -20.48
CA GLY A 92 11.81 -13.55 -21.13
C GLY A 92 10.41 -12.97 -20.89
N ASP A 93 9.92 -12.22 -21.85
CA ASP A 93 8.66 -11.49 -21.74
C ASP A 93 7.44 -12.43 -21.63
N ILE A 94 7.46 -13.60 -22.26
CA ILE A 94 6.34 -14.56 -22.18
C ILE A 94 6.25 -15.09 -20.75
N PHE A 95 7.38 -15.52 -20.18
CA PHE A 95 7.43 -15.98 -18.80
C PHE A 95 6.92 -14.92 -17.84
N VAL A 96 7.33 -13.64 -18.01
CA VAL A 96 6.90 -12.53 -17.16
C VAL A 96 5.40 -12.26 -17.31
N SER A 97 4.87 -12.31 -18.54
CA SER A 97 3.45 -12.07 -18.82
C SER A 97 2.54 -13.17 -18.28
N ASP A 98 3.07 -14.36 -18.08
CA ASP A 98 2.35 -15.52 -17.52
C ASP A 98 2.36 -15.54 -15.98
N GLN A 99 3.01 -14.55 -15.34
CA GLN A 99 3.05 -14.46 -13.88
C GLN A 99 1.98 -13.52 -13.35
N ASP A 100 1.25 -13.97 -12.33
CA ASP A 100 0.28 -13.15 -11.63
C ASP A 100 0.94 -12.43 -10.45
N PRO A 101 0.74 -11.10 -10.30
CA PRO A 101 1.17 -10.39 -9.11
C PRO A 101 0.32 -10.81 -7.89
N ARG A 102 0.87 -10.68 -6.69
CA ARG A 102 0.08 -10.87 -5.46
C ARG A 102 -0.92 -9.73 -5.31
N GLU A 103 -2.15 -10.09 -5.09
CA GLU A 103 -3.26 -9.16 -4.92
C GLU A 103 -3.63 -9.02 -3.44
N ILE A 104 -4.09 -7.84 -3.07
CA ILE A 104 -4.73 -7.60 -1.78
C ILE A 104 -6.13 -8.21 -1.82
N ASP A 105 -6.44 -9.09 -0.85
CA ASP A 105 -7.76 -9.65 -0.65
C ASP A 105 -8.69 -8.65 0.05
N ASN A 106 -8.23 -8.15 1.22
CA ASN A 106 -8.98 -7.19 2.02
C ASN A 106 -8.06 -6.43 2.98
N PHE A 107 -8.65 -5.42 3.63
CA PHE A 107 -8.03 -4.73 4.76
C PHE A 107 -8.77 -5.11 6.04
N THR A 108 -8.01 -5.33 7.12
CA THR A 108 -8.57 -5.57 8.46
C THR A 108 -8.08 -4.51 9.44
N PHE A 109 -8.94 -4.15 10.38
CA PHE A 109 -8.66 -3.22 11.46
C PHE A 109 -8.59 -4.01 12.75
N GLU A 110 -7.44 -4.01 13.40
CA GLU A 110 -7.18 -4.68 14.67
C GLU A 110 -6.83 -3.62 15.74
N ASP A 111 -6.80 -4.03 17.01
CA ASP A 111 -6.52 -3.09 18.11
C ASP A 111 -5.15 -2.43 18.00
N ASP A 112 -4.21 -3.08 17.35
CA ASP A 112 -2.83 -2.61 17.17
C ASP A 112 -2.57 -1.95 15.79
N GLY A 113 -3.56 -1.90 14.90
CA GLY A 113 -3.43 -1.22 13.61
C GLY A 113 -4.20 -1.82 12.44
N THR A 114 -3.94 -1.29 11.26
CA THR A 114 -4.55 -1.72 9.99
C THR A 114 -3.63 -2.68 9.27
N TYR A 115 -4.20 -3.75 8.73
CA TYR A 115 -3.48 -4.77 7.97
C TYR A 115 -4.02 -4.89 6.56
N ALA A 116 -3.12 -4.92 5.57
CA ALA A 116 -3.44 -5.39 4.22
C ALA A 116 -3.21 -6.90 4.19
N ASN A 117 -4.26 -7.66 3.92
CA ASN A 117 -4.21 -9.12 3.78
C ASN A 117 -4.15 -9.46 2.29
N PHE A 118 -3.26 -10.38 1.94
CA PHE A 118 -3.05 -10.80 0.56
C PHE A 118 -3.62 -12.19 0.33
N PHE A 119 -4.11 -12.44 -0.89
CA PHE A 119 -4.45 -13.79 -1.30
C PHE A 119 -3.26 -14.74 -1.09
N GLY A 120 -3.58 -16.00 -0.79
CA GLY A 120 -2.55 -17.01 -0.50
C GLY A 120 -1.56 -17.20 -1.65
N ASN A 121 -0.41 -17.76 -1.34
CA ASN A 121 0.75 -17.94 -2.25
C ASN A 121 0.48 -18.80 -3.50
N ALA A 122 -0.74 -19.30 -3.70
CA ALA A 122 -1.08 -20.15 -4.83
C ALA A 122 -1.11 -19.43 -6.19
N GLN A 123 -1.03 -18.11 -6.21
CA GLN A 123 -1.16 -17.33 -7.46
C GLN A 123 0.15 -17.17 -8.22
N SER A 124 1.30 -17.18 -7.54
CA SER A 124 2.60 -17.22 -8.22
C SER A 124 3.66 -17.87 -7.36
N GLU A 125 4.13 -19.04 -7.76
CA GLU A 125 5.20 -19.78 -7.08
C GLU A 125 6.57 -19.07 -7.16
N ASN A 126 6.71 -18.12 -8.09
CA ASN A 126 7.95 -17.41 -8.34
C ASN A 126 8.09 -16.09 -7.59
N VAL A 127 7.04 -15.59 -6.92
CA VAL A 127 7.12 -14.35 -6.14
C VAL A 127 8.03 -14.54 -4.94
N ILE A 128 9.03 -13.68 -4.81
CA ILE A 128 9.98 -13.66 -3.67
C ILE A 128 9.57 -12.64 -2.61
N PHE A 129 9.07 -11.49 -3.04
CA PHE A 129 8.49 -10.46 -2.16
C PHE A 129 7.58 -9.52 -2.95
N THR A 130 6.78 -8.75 -2.23
CA THR A 130 5.95 -7.67 -2.80
C THR A 130 6.30 -6.37 -2.10
N ILE A 131 6.62 -5.34 -2.87
CA ILE A 131 6.82 -3.97 -2.40
C ILE A 131 5.45 -3.32 -2.30
N ILE A 132 5.22 -2.57 -1.23
CA ILE A 132 3.98 -1.87 -0.94
C ILE A 132 4.33 -0.40 -0.71
N ASP A 133 3.92 0.45 -1.64
CA ASP A 133 4.07 1.90 -1.57
C ASP A 133 2.70 2.52 -1.28
N TYR A 134 2.57 3.36 -0.25
CA TYR A 134 1.29 3.99 0.10
C TYR A 134 1.45 5.43 0.59
N GLU A 135 0.42 6.24 0.33
CA GLU A 135 0.35 7.61 0.85
C GLU A 135 0.17 7.58 2.37
N ASN A 136 0.97 8.38 3.08
CA ASN A 136 0.88 8.53 4.52
C ASN A 136 0.19 9.84 4.92
N GLU A 137 -0.16 9.97 6.21
CA GLU A 137 -0.86 11.15 6.77
C GLU A 137 -0.10 12.48 6.57
N SER A 138 1.20 12.43 6.29
CA SER A 138 2.03 13.61 6.04
C SER A 138 2.17 13.94 4.54
N ASP A 139 1.30 13.41 3.69
CA ASP A 139 1.34 13.53 2.22
C ASP A 139 2.64 13.02 1.57
N GLY A 140 3.38 12.17 2.27
CA GLY A 140 4.54 11.44 1.75
C GLY A 140 4.18 10.02 1.31
N ILE A 141 5.18 9.30 0.81
CA ILE A 141 5.05 7.87 0.47
C ILE A 141 5.80 7.06 1.50
N SER A 142 5.10 6.15 2.16
CA SER A 142 5.67 5.10 2.99
C SER A 142 5.85 3.83 2.17
N LYS A 143 6.83 3.01 2.56
CA LYS A 143 7.19 1.79 1.85
C LYS A 143 7.36 0.63 2.81
N ASP A 144 6.71 -0.49 2.48
CA ASP A 144 6.82 -1.76 3.18
C ASP A 144 7.14 -2.90 2.23
N THR A 145 7.53 -4.05 2.78
CA THR A 145 7.84 -5.25 2.01
C THR A 145 7.17 -6.47 2.63
N LEU A 146 6.38 -7.17 1.83
CA LEU A 146 5.77 -8.44 2.19
C LEU A 146 6.58 -9.58 1.59
N PHE A 147 7.22 -10.40 2.42
CA PHE A 147 7.95 -11.58 1.95
C PHE A 147 7.00 -12.73 1.57
N TYR A 148 7.52 -13.66 0.77
CA TYR A 148 6.74 -14.81 0.29
C TYR A 148 6.05 -15.61 1.41
N SER A 149 6.70 -15.76 2.55
CA SER A 149 6.16 -16.49 3.71
C SER A 149 4.98 -15.83 4.40
N ASP A 150 4.82 -14.51 4.19
CA ASP A 150 3.88 -13.70 4.93
C ASP A 150 2.59 -13.54 4.14
N SER A 151 1.46 -13.53 4.82
CA SER A 151 0.14 -13.36 4.20
C SER A 151 -0.44 -11.97 4.41
N ARG A 152 0.16 -11.16 5.28
CA ARG A 152 -0.32 -9.81 5.60
C ARG A 152 0.82 -8.89 5.99
N VAL A 153 0.59 -7.60 5.85
CA VAL A 153 1.50 -6.54 6.29
C VAL A 153 0.72 -5.49 7.08
N LYS A 154 1.32 -4.96 8.13
CA LYS A 154 0.77 -3.85 8.90
C LYS A 154 1.06 -2.55 8.15
N ILE A 155 0.03 -1.74 7.92
CA ILE A 155 0.14 -0.44 7.26
C ILE A 155 0.03 0.64 8.34
N GLU A 156 1.09 1.40 8.56
CA GLU A 156 1.15 2.39 9.62
C GLU A 156 0.94 3.81 9.09
N GLN A 157 0.17 4.64 9.81
CA GLN A 157 0.00 6.07 9.53
C GLN A 157 -0.37 6.37 8.06
N TYR A 158 -1.20 5.52 7.47
CA TYR A 158 -1.63 5.72 6.09
C TYR A 158 -2.67 6.85 5.98
N LYS A 159 -2.69 7.52 4.84
CA LYS A 159 -3.72 8.51 4.49
C LYS A 159 -5.03 7.78 4.17
N PRO A 160 -6.12 8.02 4.92
CA PRO A 160 -7.42 7.44 4.58
C PRO A 160 -7.83 7.80 3.15
N LEU A 161 -8.37 6.84 2.42
CA LEU A 161 -8.74 6.97 1.00
C LEU A 161 -7.58 7.35 0.07
N GLY A 162 -6.34 7.35 0.56
CA GLY A 162 -5.13 7.59 -0.22
C GLY A 162 -4.81 6.43 -1.17
N ASN A 163 -3.79 6.62 -2.01
CA ASN A 163 -3.35 5.60 -2.93
C ASN A 163 -2.41 4.59 -2.27
N LEU A 164 -2.57 3.34 -2.66
CA LEU A 164 -1.63 2.25 -2.36
C LEU A 164 -1.28 1.54 -3.67
N GLN A 165 -0.01 1.26 -3.87
CA GLN A 165 0.49 0.49 -5.01
C GLN A 165 1.27 -0.72 -4.51
N THR A 166 1.05 -1.87 -5.13
CA THR A 166 1.83 -3.08 -4.87
C THR A 166 2.62 -3.47 -6.12
N THR A 167 3.86 -3.90 -5.92
CA THR A 167 4.73 -4.40 -7.00
C THR A 167 5.32 -5.72 -6.56
N SER A 168 4.83 -6.82 -7.14
CA SER A 168 5.39 -8.14 -6.89
C SER A 168 6.70 -8.31 -7.64
N VAL A 169 7.70 -8.89 -6.98
CA VAL A 169 9.00 -9.21 -7.55
C VAL A 169 9.12 -10.72 -7.58
N ILE A 170 9.38 -11.25 -8.78
CA ILE A 170 9.53 -12.69 -9.03
C ILE A 170 10.98 -13.05 -9.28
N GLN A 171 11.31 -14.32 -9.08
CA GLN A 171 12.56 -14.92 -9.54
C GLN A 171 12.41 -15.42 -10.97
N SER A 172 13.46 -15.36 -11.77
CA SER A 172 13.49 -15.83 -13.18
C SER A 172 13.37 -17.36 -13.33
N GLY A 173 12.46 -17.97 -12.57
CA GLY A 173 12.25 -19.42 -12.49
C GLY A 173 12.90 -20.04 -11.25
N LEU A 174 12.74 -21.34 -11.11
CA LEU A 174 13.34 -22.09 -10.00
C LEU A 174 14.87 -21.94 -10.02
N ASP A 175 15.43 -21.52 -8.89
CA ASP A 175 16.87 -21.20 -8.77
C ASP A 175 17.36 -20.13 -9.78
N GLY A 176 16.48 -19.31 -10.31
CA GLY A 176 16.82 -18.24 -11.25
C GLY A 176 17.81 -17.22 -10.69
N ILE A 177 18.51 -16.54 -11.59
CA ILE A 177 19.55 -15.58 -11.20
C ILE A 177 19.06 -14.13 -11.17
N ASP A 178 17.87 -13.86 -11.70
CA ASP A 178 17.32 -12.51 -11.81
C ASP A 178 16.05 -12.33 -10.99
N SER A 179 15.93 -11.13 -10.41
CA SER A 179 14.69 -10.65 -9.78
C SER A 179 14.02 -9.68 -10.74
N ILE A 180 12.75 -9.94 -11.07
CA ILE A 180 12.00 -9.21 -12.08
C ILE A 180 10.75 -8.62 -11.42
N ALA A 181 10.56 -7.31 -11.56
CA ALA A 181 9.34 -6.65 -11.07
C ALA A 181 8.20 -6.84 -12.08
N LEU A 182 7.05 -7.27 -11.58
CA LEU A 182 5.81 -7.35 -12.36
C LEU A 182 5.14 -5.98 -12.47
N THR A 183 4.12 -5.88 -13.31
CA THR A 183 3.27 -4.69 -13.39
C THR A 183 2.63 -4.42 -12.03
N SER A 184 2.72 -3.17 -11.59
CA SER A 184 2.16 -2.75 -10.31
C SER A 184 0.64 -2.72 -10.34
N LEU A 185 0.02 -3.10 -9.22
CA LEU A 185 -1.41 -2.97 -8.97
C LEU A 185 -1.69 -1.74 -8.10
N ASN A 186 -2.79 -1.06 -8.37
CA ASN A 186 -3.19 0.12 -7.63
C ASN A 186 -4.47 -0.15 -6.83
N TYR A 187 -4.50 0.33 -5.59
CA TYR A 187 -5.60 0.20 -4.66
C TYR A 187 -5.88 1.55 -4.01
N THR A 188 -7.08 1.69 -3.49
CA THR A 188 -7.42 2.80 -2.59
C THR A 188 -7.35 2.28 -1.16
N MET A 189 -6.63 3.01 -0.30
CA MET A 189 -6.61 2.71 1.13
C MET A 189 -8.03 2.81 1.71
N PRO A 190 -8.38 1.95 2.67
CA PRO A 190 -9.68 2.05 3.32
C PRO A 190 -9.78 3.36 4.10
N ASP A 191 -10.99 3.82 4.29
CA ASP A 191 -11.25 4.85 5.30
C ASP A 191 -10.98 4.27 6.70
N LEU A 192 -10.65 5.14 7.65
CA LEU A 192 -10.44 4.69 9.03
C LEU A 192 -11.78 4.23 9.62
N PRO A 193 -11.80 3.13 10.37
CA PRO A 193 -12.99 2.71 11.07
C PRO A 193 -13.40 3.81 12.05
N TYR A 194 -14.66 4.13 12.07
CA TYR A 194 -15.24 5.03 13.07
C TYR A 194 -16.35 4.31 13.82
N SER A 195 -16.52 4.65 15.08
CA SER A 195 -17.70 4.29 15.87
C SER A 195 -18.54 5.53 16.11
N ILE A 196 -19.85 5.37 16.05
CA ILE A 196 -20.76 6.44 16.40
C ILE A 196 -20.63 6.68 17.91
N LEU A 197 -20.45 7.94 18.31
CA LEU A 197 -20.40 8.31 19.72
C LEU A 197 -21.73 7.98 20.38
N ASP A 198 -21.68 7.50 21.61
CA ASP A 198 -22.90 7.25 22.39
C ASP A 198 -23.57 8.57 22.70
N LYS A 199 -24.74 8.79 22.08
CA LYS A 199 -25.53 10.01 22.21
C LYS A 199 -25.97 10.33 23.66
N ASN A 200 -25.96 9.34 24.56
CA ASN A 200 -26.27 9.56 25.96
C ASN A 200 -25.24 10.44 26.69
N TYR A 201 -24.03 10.53 26.17
CA TYR A 201 -22.98 11.40 26.70
C TYR A 201 -22.91 12.76 26.00
N ILE A 202 -23.52 12.90 24.82
CA ILE A 202 -23.50 14.14 24.04
C ILE A 202 -24.57 15.08 24.59
N ARG A 203 -24.23 16.34 24.80
CA ARG A 203 -25.17 17.35 25.27
C ARG A 203 -24.86 18.73 24.72
N LEU A 204 -25.90 19.50 24.52
CA LEU A 204 -25.79 20.93 24.24
C LEU A 204 -25.33 21.67 25.52
N VAL A 205 -24.34 22.52 25.37
CA VAL A 205 -23.78 23.34 26.43
C VAL A 205 -24.07 24.78 26.11
N ASN A 206 -24.48 25.56 27.13
CA ASN A 206 -24.71 27.00 26.97
C ASN A 206 -23.43 27.74 27.39
N MET A 207 -22.57 28.02 26.47
CA MET A 207 -21.42 28.88 26.69
C MET A 207 -21.83 30.35 26.66
N PRO A 208 -21.19 31.24 27.43
CA PRO A 208 -21.45 32.67 27.33
C PRO A 208 -21.26 33.24 25.93
N SER A 209 -20.44 32.57 25.15
CA SER A 209 -20.15 32.88 23.76
C SER A 209 -21.21 32.40 22.78
N ASP A 210 -21.99 31.41 23.16
CA ASP A 210 -22.95 30.85 22.23
C ASP A 210 -24.01 31.89 21.85
N ASN A 211 -24.33 31.87 20.59
CA ASN A 211 -25.37 32.68 20.00
C ASN A 211 -26.44 31.75 19.39
N PRO A 212 -27.04 30.90 20.23
CA PRO A 212 -28.06 30.02 19.76
C PRO A 212 -29.30 30.82 19.43
N GLY A 213 -29.94 30.49 18.35
CA GLY A 213 -31.26 30.97 18.07
C GLY A 213 -32.30 30.33 18.97
N THR A 214 -33.49 30.25 18.49
CA THR A 214 -34.59 29.62 19.21
C THR A 214 -34.71 28.17 18.80
N PHE A 215 -34.65 27.26 19.75
CA PHE A 215 -34.98 25.86 19.55
C PHE A 215 -36.50 25.68 19.58
N ASN A 216 -37.03 24.97 18.59
CA ASN A 216 -38.48 24.77 18.49
C ASN A 216 -39.03 23.75 19.48
N ASN A 217 -38.18 23.09 20.25
CA ASN A 217 -38.55 22.07 21.21
C ASN A 217 -38.08 22.41 22.63
N ALA A 218 -38.87 22.01 23.62
CA ALA A 218 -38.54 22.21 25.02
C ALA A 218 -37.34 21.33 25.51
N ASN A 219 -37.00 20.30 24.79
CA ASN A 219 -35.93 19.36 25.15
C ASN A 219 -34.91 19.16 24.02
N PRO A 220 -34.10 20.19 23.71
CA PRO A 220 -33.22 20.17 22.54
C PRO A 220 -32.20 19.04 22.54
N ASN A 221 -31.70 18.60 23.70
CA ASN A 221 -30.72 17.52 23.78
C ASN A 221 -31.29 16.17 23.35
N GLU A 222 -32.59 15.93 23.49
CA GLU A 222 -33.21 14.66 23.15
C GLU A 222 -33.38 14.49 21.64
N TYR A 223 -33.61 15.59 20.94
CA TYR A 223 -33.89 15.56 19.49
C TYR A 223 -32.71 15.92 18.61
N LEU A 224 -31.74 16.66 19.12
CA LEU A 224 -30.55 17.06 18.32
C LEU A 224 -29.65 15.87 17.92
N PHE A 225 -29.66 14.82 18.73
CA PHE A 225 -28.77 13.66 18.57
C PHE A 225 -29.53 12.33 18.45
N ASP A 226 -30.83 12.35 18.14
CA ASP A 226 -31.64 11.13 18.09
C ASP A 226 -31.42 10.29 16.80
N GLY A 227 -30.81 10.88 15.77
CA GLY A 227 -30.60 10.27 14.48
C GLY A 227 -31.85 10.23 13.60
N ASN A 228 -32.86 11.03 13.95
CA ASN A 228 -34.11 11.13 13.20
C ASN A 228 -34.08 12.36 12.28
N ALA A 229 -33.89 12.08 10.97
CA ALA A 229 -33.92 13.09 9.91
C ALA A 229 -35.32 13.28 9.29
N ASP A 230 -36.37 12.60 9.82
CA ASP A 230 -37.72 12.64 9.28
C ASP A 230 -38.42 13.94 9.61
N TRP A 231 -38.83 14.67 8.62
CA TRP A 231 -39.50 15.97 8.74
C TRP A 231 -40.99 15.89 9.12
N ASN A 232 -41.55 14.75 9.34
CA ASN A 232 -42.99 14.53 9.49
C ASN A 232 -43.46 14.49 10.95
N GLY A 233 -43.39 15.59 11.68
CA GLY A 233 -44.06 15.58 12.97
C GLY A 233 -43.59 16.58 14.01
N ASN A 234 -44.13 16.47 15.20
CA ASN A 234 -43.83 17.34 16.35
C ASN A 234 -42.48 16.99 17.02
N ASP A 235 -41.77 16.01 16.49
CA ASP A 235 -40.56 15.46 17.09
C ASP A 235 -39.29 15.99 16.41
N MET A 236 -39.43 17.03 15.58
CA MET A 236 -38.30 17.69 14.96
C MET A 236 -37.61 18.66 15.89
N PHE A 237 -36.29 18.53 15.98
CA PHE A 237 -35.47 19.60 16.50
C PHE A 237 -35.06 20.51 15.35
N ALA A 238 -35.57 21.74 15.34
CA ALA A 238 -35.11 22.75 14.39
C ALA A 238 -34.37 23.85 15.14
N TYR A 239 -33.17 24.11 14.74
CA TYR A 239 -32.39 25.25 15.17
C TYR A 239 -32.74 26.45 14.27
N ASN A 240 -33.15 27.55 14.89
CA ASN A 240 -33.46 28.80 14.19
C ASN A 240 -32.64 29.93 14.78
N SER A 241 -31.66 30.41 14.04
CA SER A 241 -30.81 31.52 14.46
C SER A 241 -31.52 32.87 14.57
N GLY A 242 -32.71 33.01 14.00
CA GLY A 242 -33.39 34.29 13.88
C GLY A 242 -32.70 35.25 12.89
N PRO A 243 -33.39 36.32 12.46
CA PRO A 243 -32.97 37.16 11.33
C PRO A 243 -31.71 38.02 11.57
N ASN A 244 -31.20 38.11 12.79
CA ASN A 244 -30.11 39.03 13.17
C ASN A 244 -28.88 38.32 13.79
N SER A 245 -28.82 37.03 13.75
CA SER A 245 -27.78 36.23 14.43
C SER A 245 -26.93 35.38 13.52
N ILE A 246 -26.55 35.91 12.35
CA ILE A 246 -25.66 35.25 11.41
C ILE A 246 -24.28 35.93 11.50
N PRO A 247 -23.19 35.18 11.63
CA PRO A 247 -23.12 33.74 11.88
C PRO A 247 -23.62 33.37 13.28
N SER A 248 -24.27 32.22 13.39
CA SER A 248 -24.69 31.69 14.67
C SER A 248 -23.90 30.44 15.03
N HIS A 249 -23.66 30.23 16.31
CA HIS A 249 -22.95 29.09 16.81
C HIS A 249 -23.52 28.57 18.13
N PHE A 250 -23.30 27.30 18.38
CA PHE A 250 -23.63 26.61 19.62
C PHE A 250 -22.55 25.59 19.95
N THR A 251 -22.42 25.28 21.22
CA THR A 251 -21.40 24.37 21.73
C THR A 251 -22.00 23.02 22.12
N ILE A 252 -21.32 21.96 21.72
CA ILE A 252 -21.66 20.58 22.06
C ILE A 252 -20.53 20.00 22.91
N ASP A 253 -20.87 19.38 24.03
CA ASP A 253 -19.96 18.54 24.80
C ASP A 253 -20.17 17.09 24.35
N LEU A 254 -19.13 16.46 23.81
CA LEU A 254 -19.17 15.06 23.36
C LEU A 254 -19.14 14.06 24.52
N GLY A 255 -18.81 14.52 25.74
CA GLY A 255 -18.66 13.69 26.94
C GLY A 255 -17.43 12.81 26.95
N VAL A 256 -16.61 12.85 25.89
CA VAL A 256 -15.38 12.08 25.73
C VAL A 256 -14.34 12.90 24.96
N ASN A 257 -13.06 12.66 25.25
CA ASN A 257 -11.99 13.13 24.39
C ASN A 257 -11.78 12.11 23.27
N THR A 258 -11.92 12.53 22.03
CA THR A 258 -11.81 11.67 20.87
C THR A 258 -11.30 12.42 19.64
N VAL A 259 -10.77 11.69 18.68
CA VAL A 259 -10.50 12.23 17.35
C VAL A 259 -11.80 12.18 16.54
N LEU A 260 -12.35 13.34 16.22
CA LEU A 260 -13.56 13.44 15.43
C LEU A 260 -13.22 13.18 13.95
N ARG A 261 -13.82 12.16 13.36
CA ARG A 261 -13.57 11.77 11.95
C ARG A 261 -14.70 12.16 11.02
N ARG A 262 -15.92 12.23 11.55
CA ARG A 262 -17.11 12.53 10.75
C ARG A 262 -18.15 13.20 11.62
N VAL A 263 -18.81 14.20 11.04
CA VAL A 263 -20.00 14.85 11.57
C VAL A 263 -21.05 14.81 10.48
N ASP A 264 -22.19 14.20 10.76
CA ASP A 264 -23.33 14.20 9.86
C ASP A 264 -24.31 15.26 10.34
N ILE A 265 -24.68 16.17 9.46
CA ILE A 265 -25.62 17.26 9.74
C ILE A 265 -26.78 17.15 8.76
N ASP A 266 -27.94 16.79 9.29
CA ASP A 266 -29.16 16.72 8.49
C ASP A 266 -29.77 18.11 8.37
N MET A 267 -29.92 18.57 7.13
CA MET A 267 -30.50 19.87 6.83
C MET A 267 -31.98 19.76 6.47
N MET A 268 -32.67 20.88 6.62
CA MET A 268 -34.06 20.95 6.17
C MET A 268 -34.17 20.62 4.68
N ASN A 269 -35.20 19.86 4.33
CA ASN A 269 -35.45 19.47 2.93
C ASN A 269 -35.56 20.73 2.03
N PRO A 270 -34.70 20.85 1.01
CA PRO A 270 -34.68 22.02 0.12
C PRO A 270 -35.98 22.23 -0.66
N ASP A 271 -36.76 21.18 -0.85
CA ASP A 271 -38.08 21.27 -1.53
C ASP A 271 -39.14 21.97 -0.68
N VAL A 272 -38.90 22.13 0.61
CA VAL A 272 -39.82 22.76 1.53
C VAL A 272 -39.42 24.20 1.84
N ASP A 273 -38.17 24.43 2.22
CA ASP A 273 -37.62 25.79 2.45
C ASP A 273 -36.10 25.79 2.40
N SER A 274 -35.54 26.00 1.20
CA SER A 274 -34.09 26.12 1.01
C SER A 274 -33.51 27.42 1.56
N SER A 275 -34.32 28.40 1.84
CA SER A 275 -33.86 29.74 2.32
C SER A 275 -33.41 29.72 3.78
N SER A 276 -33.76 28.66 4.50
CA SER A 276 -33.45 28.49 5.94
C SER A 276 -32.19 27.64 6.20
N ASN A 277 -31.63 27.04 5.18
CA ASN A 277 -30.41 26.25 5.35
C ASN A 277 -29.17 27.14 5.43
N PRO A 278 -28.14 26.74 6.18
CA PRO A 278 -26.85 27.43 6.19
C PRO A 278 -26.19 27.37 4.82
N THR A 279 -25.46 28.41 4.45
CA THR A 279 -24.64 28.45 3.21
C THR A 279 -23.20 28.07 3.44
N GLY A 280 -22.82 27.87 4.69
CA GLY A 280 -21.51 27.40 5.09
C GLY A 280 -21.53 26.96 6.54
N ILE A 281 -20.67 26.00 6.86
CA ILE A 281 -20.53 25.41 8.19
C ILE A 281 -19.07 25.37 8.54
N GLN A 282 -18.75 25.74 9.78
CA GLN A 282 -17.46 25.53 10.40
C GLN A 282 -17.63 24.64 11.64
N VAL A 283 -16.76 23.66 11.81
CA VAL A 283 -16.68 22.81 12.99
C VAL A 283 -15.39 23.14 13.72
N TRP A 284 -15.52 23.57 14.95
CA TRP A 284 -14.41 23.90 15.84
C TRP A 284 -14.33 22.90 16.98
N GLY A 285 -13.14 22.49 17.38
CA GLY A 285 -12.91 21.53 18.45
C GLY A 285 -11.99 22.07 19.54
N ARG A 286 -12.18 21.54 20.76
CA ARG A 286 -11.31 21.81 21.90
C ARG A 286 -11.42 20.68 22.94
N GLU A 287 -10.32 20.31 23.56
CA GLU A 287 -10.32 19.23 24.55
C GLU A 287 -10.99 19.60 25.88
N ASN A 288 -10.92 20.86 26.30
CA ASN A 288 -11.46 21.31 27.58
C ASN A 288 -12.37 22.51 27.41
N LEU A 289 -13.54 22.47 28.05
CA LEU A 289 -14.45 23.60 28.09
C LEU A 289 -13.99 24.63 29.15
N ASP A 290 -13.77 25.87 28.70
CA ASP A 290 -13.56 27.01 29.57
C ASP A 290 -14.80 27.93 29.50
N PHE A 291 -15.65 27.86 30.50
CA PHE A 291 -16.89 28.65 30.59
C PHE A 291 -16.66 30.17 30.73
N ALA A 292 -15.39 30.60 30.88
CA ALA A 292 -15.08 32.04 30.96
C ALA A 292 -14.94 32.70 29.58
N GLN A 293 -15.09 31.95 28.49
CA GLN A 293 -14.94 32.49 27.14
C GLN A 293 -16.15 33.32 26.73
N THR A 294 -15.85 34.47 26.15
CA THR A 294 -16.85 35.41 25.66
C THR A 294 -17.17 35.14 24.19
N ALA A 295 -18.43 35.42 23.85
CA ALA A 295 -18.95 35.28 22.49
C ALA A 295 -18.22 36.13 21.48
N SER A 296 -17.88 35.49 20.35
CA SER A 296 -17.56 36.24 19.16
C SER A 296 -17.88 35.41 17.92
N SER A 297 -18.37 36.09 16.90
CA SER A 297 -18.41 35.59 15.52
C SER A 297 -17.10 35.82 14.79
N ASP A 298 -16.01 36.13 15.51
CA ASP A 298 -14.70 36.46 15.00
C ASP A 298 -13.82 35.23 15.17
N GLU A 299 -13.34 34.65 14.07
CA GLU A 299 -12.44 33.49 14.03
C GLU A 299 -11.20 33.68 14.91
N ASP A 300 -10.63 34.89 14.91
CA ASP A 300 -9.44 35.18 15.74
C ASP A 300 -9.69 34.95 17.22
N LEU A 301 -10.92 35.15 17.67
CA LEU A 301 -11.28 34.94 19.07
C LEU A 301 -11.46 33.47 19.40
N PHE A 302 -11.95 32.63 18.51
CA PHE A 302 -11.95 31.18 18.67
C PHE A 302 -10.53 30.63 18.79
N ILE A 303 -9.63 31.02 17.88
CA ILE A 303 -8.23 30.62 17.89
C ILE A 303 -7.54 31.08 19.16
N ASN A 304 -7.68 32.35 19.55
CA ASN A 304 -7.08 32.90 20.77
C ASN A 304 -7.62 32.25 22.05
N ALA A 305 -8.79 31.69 21.97
CA ALA A 305 -9.41 30.94 23.05
C ALA A 305 -9.00 29.46 23.08
N GLY A 306 -8.18 29.03 22.16
CA GLY A 306 -7.67 27.65 22.08
C GLY A 306 -8.64 26.67 21.41
N TRP A 307 -9.54 27.16 20.57
CA TRP A 307 -10.33 26.32 19.66
C TRP A 307 -9.53 26.09 18.37
N GLU A 308 -9.65 24.92 17.81
CA GLU A 308 -9.06 24.53 16.54
C GLU A 308 -10.16 24.35 15.49
N LEU A 309 -9.98 24.93 14.31
CA LEU A 309 -10.86 24.67 13.17
C LEU A 309 -10.63 23.25 12.67
N LEU A 310 -11.61 22.39 12.84
CA LEU A 310 -11.56 20.99 12.43
C LEU A 310 -12.05 20.81 11.00
N HIS A 311 -13.06 21.57 10.59
CA HIS A 311 -13.64 21.50 9.25
C HIS A 311 -14.35 22.78 8.86
N GLU A 312 -14.31 23.11 7.57
CA GLU A 312 -15.09 24.19 6.96
C GLU A 312 -15.65 23.74 5.62
N GLU A 313 -16.91 23.98 5.38
CA GLU A 313 -17.59 23.66 4.14
C GLU A 313 -18.52 24.79 3.72
N GLN A 314 -18.50 25.12 2.41
CA GLN A 314 -19.50 25.97 1.76
C GLN A 314 -20.54 25.08 1.09
N ILE A 315 -21.80 25.31 1.34
CA ILE A 315 -22.92 24.48 0.92
C ILE A 315 -23.68 25.13 -0.23
#